data_7238017f8b138d8b054f56e473ea3ef2
#
_entry.id   7238017f8b138d8b054f56e473ea3ef2
#
_cell.length_a   1.000
_cell.length_b   1.000
_cell.length_c   1.000
_cell.angle_alpha   90.00
_cell.angle_beta   90.00
_cell.angle_gamma   90.00
#
_symmetry.space_group_name_H-M   'P 1'
#
loop_
_entity.id
_entity.type
_entity.pdbx_description
1 polymer ?
#
loop_
_entity_poly.entity_id
_entity_poly.type
_entity_poly.pdbx_seq_one_letter_code
_entity_poly.pdbx_strand_id
1 'polypeptide(L)'
;MIRLIFLFLVLGAGLFVGTQFSGQQGYVLISIANKTIEMSVTTMAIFVIALLAALFGLEYLFKKLIYASSTTWNWFSVRKLKRSRRYTNEGIIKLLEGDWKGAEKKVTRWANHHDMPLLCYLVASQAAHEQGNTAERDKYIELASQQDDSLLAVELTKAKQQISESNYEAAFDTLSNLKGSHPNNTAVLGLLKATYMQLKLWQPLLELTPKLAKNKLLTADEQRELEQKAQCGLLHDVAQQQGSEGLISHWNKLSRKQKQSSHLVSCFVKQLIARKADAEAFTVIKENIAKTDSNELYMLLPELNLADHHPVVVMLERAINKDNNNAEAHSALAQFYLREQKWAEAQSHFEKALALRSNVSDYGYLSDALEKQNLTKAAHEVSRKALALVQPA
;
A
#
# COMPACT_ATOMS: atom_id res chain seq x y z
N MET A 1 -38.33 11.96 -48.62
CA MET A 1 -38.60 13.07 -49.54
C MET A 1 -38.58 12.60 -50.98
N ILE A 2 -37.51 12.08 -51.55
CA ILE A 2 -37.40 11.63 -52.95
C ILE A 2 -38.48 10.63 -53.34
N ARG A 3 -38.82 9.64 -52.51
CA ARG A 3 -39.88 8.63 -52.77
C ARG A 3 -41.29 9.21 -52.82
N LEU A 4 -41.56 10.25 -52.03
CA LEU A 4 -42.82 10.97 -51.99
C LEU A 4 -42.99 11.83 -53.26
N ILE A 5 -41.93 12.48 -53.74
CA ILE A 5 -41.84 13.19 -54.97
C ILE A 5 -42.07 12.26 -56.17
N PHE A 6 -41.43 11.07 -56.14
CA PHE A 6 -41.63 10.05 -57.16
C PHE A 6 -43.11 9.59 -57.23
N LEU A 7 -43.74 9.38 -56.05
CA LEU A 7 -45.12 8.97 -55.96
C LEU A 7 -46.10 10.07 -56.53
N PHE A 8 -45.84 11.35 -56.25
CA PHE A 8 -46.55 12.49 -56.81
C PHE A 8 -46.33 12.61 -58.30
N LEU A 9 -45.14 12.32 -58.82
CA LEU A 9 -44.82 12.36 -60.26
C LEU A 9 -45.57 11.25 -61.04
N VAL A 10 -45.59 10.03 -60.46
CA VAL A 10 -46.32 8.89 -61.01
C VAL A 10 -47.85 9.14 -60.98
N LEU A 11 -48.37 9.75 -59.91
CA LEU A 11 -49.77 10.14 -59.79
C LEU A 11 -50.15 11.23 -60.80
N GLY A 12 -49.29 12.24 -60.95
CA GLY A 12 -49.48 13.33 -61.92
C GLY A 12 -49.41 12.82 -63.37
N ALA A 13 -48.46 11.95 -63.70
CA ALA A 13 -48.35 11.33 -65.01
C ALA A 13 -49.56 10.42 -65.33
N GLY A 14 -50.02 9.63 -64.30
CA GLY A 14 -51.23 8.81 -64.47
C GLY A 14 -52.49 9.59 -64.70
N LEU A 15 -52.68 10.74 -64.03
CA LEU A 15 -53.78 11.67 -64.27
C LEU A 15 -53.69 12.29 -65.65
N PHE A 16 -52.53 12.72 -66.10
CA PHE A 16 -52.31 13.33 -67.42
C PHE A 16 -52.59 12.32 -68.54
N VAL A 17 -52.10 11.09 -68.44
CA VAL A 17 -52.38 10.04 -69.42
C VAL A 17 -53.87 9.65 -69.42
N GLY A 18 -54.50 9.58 -68.23
CA GLY A 18 -55.90 9.23 -68.10
C GLY A 18 -56.88 10.28 -68.79
N THR A 19 -56.54 11.56 -68.74
CA THR A 19 -57.34 12.61 -69.38
C THR A 19 -57.17 12.65 -70.89
N GLN A 20 -56.02 12.29 -71.43
CA GLN A 20 -55.74 12.21 -72.84
C GLN A 20 -56.46 11.05 -73.58
N PHE A 21 -56.70 9.94 -72.87
CA PHE A 21 -57.32 8.71 -73.38
C PHE A 21 -58.81 8.53 -72.97
N SER A 22 -59.49 9.55 -72.57
CA SER A 22 -60.85 9.47 -72.00
C SER A 22 -61.94 9.06 -73.04
N GLY A 23 -61.58 8.77 -74.28
CA GLY A 23 -62.54 8.30 -75.35
C GLY A 23 -62.57 6.76 -75.53
N GLN A 24 -61.65 5.98 -74.96
CA GLN A 24 -61.66 4.51 -75.03
C GLN A 24 -61.57 3.95 -73.61
N GLN A 25 -62.69 3.62 -73.05
CA GLN A 25 -62.73 2.98 -71.70
C GLN A 25 -62.31 1.51 -71.80
N GLY A 26 -61.05 1.18 -71.43
CA GLY A 26 -60.64 -0.18 -71.27
C GLY A 26 -61.18 -0.75 -69.95
N TYR A 27 -61.71 -1.95 -69.97
CA TYR A 27 -62.20 -2.67 -68.81
C TYR A 27 -61.17 -3.79 -68.48
N VAL A 28 -60.85 -3.97 -67.15
CA VAL A 28 -60.09 -5.09 -66.63
C VAL A 28 -61.06 -6.02 -65.97
N LEU A 29 -61.06 -7.28 -66.40
CA LEU A 29 -61.93 -8.31 -65.90
C LEU A 29 -61.02 -9.29 -65.11
N ILE A 30 -61.22 -9.33 -63.76
CA ILE A 30 -60.49 -10.20 -62.86
C ILE A 30 -61.45 -11.32 -62.42
N SER A 31 -61.22 -12.57 -62.86
CA SER A 31 -62.00 -13.72 -62.40
C SER A 31 -61.25 -14.53 -61.38
N ILE A 32 -61.78 -14.57 -60.15
CA ILE A 32 -61.22 -15.34 -59.05
C ILE A 32 -62.33 -16.19 -58.42
N ALA A 33 -62.22 -17.51 -58.42
CA ALA A 33 -63.11 -18.44 -57.73
C ALA A 33 -64.58 -18.22 -58.03
N ASN A 34 -65.01 -18.22 -59.36
CA ASN A 34 -66.38 -18.04 -59.84
C ASN A 34 -67.01 -16.65 -59.56
N LYS A 35 -66.24 -15.64 -59.23
CA LYS A 35 -66.67 -14.27 -59.10
C LYS A 35 -65.89 -13.42 -60.12
N THR A 36 -66.58 -12.69 -60.98
CA THR A 36 -65.98 -11.75 -61.90
C THR A 36 -66.17 -10.33 -61.37
N ILE A 37 -65.04 -9.62 -61.23
CA ILE A 37 -65.01 -8.23 -60.81
C ILE A 37 -64.65 -7.43 -62.09
N GLU A 38 -65.58 -6.63 -62.55
CA GLU A 38 -65.38 -5.71 -63.73
C GLU A 38 -65.05 -4.33 -63.16
N MET A 39 -63.91 -3.82 -63.53
CA MET A 39 -63.59 -2.42 -63.21
C MET A 39 -62.88 -1.69 -64.36
N SER A 40 -63.02 -0.40 -64.40
CA SER A 40 -62.32 0.41 -65.41
C SER A 40 -60.83 0.44 -65.12
N VAL A 41 -59.96 0.52 -66.12
CA VAL A 41 -58.53 0.65 -65.99
C VAL A 41 -58.13 1.78 -65.04
N THR A 42 -58.87 2.89 -65.04
CA THR A 42 -58.70 4.03 -64.19
C THR A 42 -58.95 3.67 -62.68
N THR A 43 -59.98 2.90 -62.39
CA THR A 43 -60.36 2.50 -61.09
C THR A 43 -59.30 1.50 -60.50
N MET A 44 -58.79 0.59 -61.33
CA MET A 44 -57.76 -0.31 -61.01
C MET A 44 -56.41 0.41 -60.67
N ALA A 45 -56.08 1.45 -61.51
CA ALA A 45 -54.88 2.26 -61.25
C ALA A 45 -54.96 3.01 -59.88
N ILE A 46 -56.11 3.56 -59.56
CA ILE A 46 -56.37 4.23 -58.28
C ILE A 46 -56.27 3.28 -57.17
N PHE A 47 -56.80 2.04 -57.30
CA PHE A 47 -56.69 0.99 -56.27
C PHE A 47 -55.22 0.56 -56.02
N VAL A 48 -54.42 0.37 -57.08
CA VAL A 48 -53.01 0.04 -56.99
C VAL A 48 -52.21 1.16 -56.32
N ILE A 49 -52.49 2.42 -56.66
CA ILE A 49 -51.84 3.56 -56.05
C ILE A 49 -52.20 3.67 -54.57
N ALA A 50 -53.49 3.48 -54.22
CA ALA A 50 -53.94 3.50 -52.82
C ALA A 50 -53.31 2.35 -52.00
N LEU A 51 -53.18 1.15 -52.58
CA LEU A 51 -52.51 0.03 -51.96
C LEU A 51 -51.04 0.28 -51.72
N LEU A 52 -50.34 0.83 -52.71
CA LEU A 52 -48.93 1.21 -52.57
C LEU A 52 -48.74 2.32 -51.53
N ALA A 53 -49.60 3.33 -51.48
CA ALA A 53 -49.58 4.39 -50.49
C ALA A 53 -49.81 3.84 -49.07
N ALA A 54 -50.74 2.87 -48.91
CA ALA A 54 -50.96 2.18 -47.65
C ALA A 54 -49.75 1.37 -47.22
N LEU A 55 -49.11 0.63 -48.11
CA LEU A 55 -47.91 -0.14 -47.83
C LEU A 55 -46.74 0.76 -47.41
N PHE A 56 -46.51 1.86 -48.13
CA PHE A 56 -45.47 2.83 -47.73
C PHE A 56 -45.80 3.55 -46.42
N GLY A 57 -47.08 3.85 -46.18
CA GLY A 57 -47.53 4.37 -44.88
C GLY A 57 -47.27 3.41 -43.75
N LEU A 58 -47.53 2.14 -43.98
CA LEU A 58 -47.26 1.06 -42.98
C LEU A 58 -45.76 0.87 -42.72
N GLU A 59 -44.95 0.87 -43.79
CA GLU A 59 -43.48 0.83 -43.67
C GLU A 59 -42.95 2.03 -42.89
N TYR A 60 -43.44 3.23 -43.15
CA TYR A 60 -43.07 4.44 -42.44
C TYR A 60 -43.45 4.35 -40.94
N LEU A 61 -44.65 3.91 -40.62
CA LEU A 61 -45.13 3.73 -39.26
C LEU A 61 -44.30 2.66 -38.53
N PHE A 62 -43.98 1.54 -39.19
CA PHE A 62 -43.15 0.48 -38.62
C PHE A 62 -41.74 0.99 -38.34
N LYS A 63 -41.09 1.67 -39.24
CA LYS A 63 -39.78 2.28 -39.04
C LYS A 63 -39.81 3.32 -37.93
N LYS A 64 -40.85 4.14 -37.85
CA LYS A 64 -41.01 5.13 -36.78
C LYS A 64 -41.22 4.48 -35.40
N LEU A 65 -41.98 3.39 -35.33
CA LEU A 65 -42.19 2.61 -34.13
C LEU A 65 -40.88 1.95 -33.63
N ILE A 66 -40.11 1.32 -34.53
CA ILE A 66 -38.80 0.72 -34.21
C ILE A 66 -37.82 1.80 -33.75
N TYR A 67 -37.75 2.94 -34.41
CA TYR A 67 -36.90 4.06 -34.01
C TYR A 67 -37.31 4.67 -32.66
N ALA A 68 -38.61 4.83 -32.41
CA ALA A 68 -39.13 5.31 -31.14
C ALA A 68 -38.86 4.31 -30.00
N SER A 69 -38.98 2.99 -30.26
CA SER A 69 -38.68 1.95 -29.31
C SER A 69 -37.20 1.93 -28.92
N SER A 70 -36.26 2.03 -29.87
CA SER A 70 -34.83 2.06 -29.58
C SER A 70 -34.40 3.30 -28.80
N THR A 71 -35.01 4.46 -29.09
CA THR A 71 -34.71 5.73 -28.41
C THR A 71 -35.23 5.72 -26.95
N THR A 72 -36.41 5.17 -26.72
CA THR A 72 -37.00 5.03 -25.37
C THR A 72 -36.22 4.01 -24.53
N TRP A 73 -35.78 2.87 -25.10
CA TRP A 73 -34.97 1.87 -24.41
C TRP A 73 -33.62 2.44 -24.03
N ASN A 74 -32.93 3.13 -24.91
CA ASN A 74 -31.68 3.83 -24.61
C ASN A 74 -31.87 4.92 -23.54
N TRP A 75 -32.98 5.67 -23.54
CA TRP A 75 -33.23 6.67 -22.52
C TRP A 75 -33.38 6.07 -21.11
N PHE A 76 -34.08 4.94 -20.96
CA PHE A 76 -34.19 4.24 -19.69
C PHE A 76 -32.84 3.69 -19.22
N SER A 77 -32.01 3.13 -20.11
CA SER A 77 -30.68 2.63 -19.82
C SER A 77 -29.74 3.76 -19.34
N VAL A 78 -29.70 4.86 -20.08
CA VAL A 78 -28.89 6.05 -19.72
C VAL A 78 -29.36 6.64 -18.38
N ARG A 79 -30.65 6.65 -18.09
CA ARG A 79 -31.17 7.14 -16.81
C ARG A 79 -30.81 6.25 -15.65
N LYS A 80 -30.82 4.92 -15.83
CA LYS A 80 -30.35 3.96 -14.83
C LYS A 80 -28.85 4.15 -14.56
N LEU A 81 -28.03 4.28 -15.59
CA LEU A 81 -26.59 4.52 -15.47
C LEU A 81 -26.27 5.83 -14.73
N LYS A 82 -26.93 6.95 -15.09
CA LYS A 82 -26.76 8.23 -14.40
C LYS A 82 -27.13 8.11 -12.91
N ARG A 83 -28.19 7.39 -12.61
CA ARG A 83 -28.62 7.14 -11.21
C ARG A 83 -27.61 6.28 -10.47
N SER A 84 -27.10 5.22 -11.10
CA SER A 84 -26.07 4.36 -10.53
C SER A 84 -24.80 5.14 -10.19
N ARG A 85 -24.25 5.90 -11.13
CA ARG A 85 -23.08 6.76 -10.89
C ARG A 85 -23.28 7.75 -9.72
N ARG A 86 -24.47 8.36 -9.63
CA ARG A 86 -24.80 9.26 -8.53
C ARG A 86 -24.77 8.52 -7.18
N TYR A 87 -25.40 7.34 -7.09
CA TYR A 87 -25.41 6.55 -5.86
C TYR A 87 -24.01 6.06 -5.48
N THR A 88 -23.19 5.67 -6.45
CA THR A 88 -21.80 5.27 -6.20
C THR A 88 -20.98 6.44 -5.67
N ASN A 89 -21.08 7.63 -6.26
CA ASN A 89 -20.39 8.82 -5.77
C ASN A 89 -20.83 9.19 -4.34
N GLU A 90 -22.15 9.21 -4.08
CA GLU A 90 -22.68 9.43 -2.72
C GLU A 90 -22.17 8.38 -1.73
N GLY A 91 -22.05 7.11 -2.16
CA GLY A 91 -21.54 6.03 -1.33
C GLY A 91 -20.05 6.16 -1.03
N ILE A 92 -19.24 6.56 -2.02
CA ILE A 92 -17.80 6.83 -1.81
C ILE A 92 -17.60 8.00 -0.83
N ILE A 93 -18.39 9.07 -0.96
CA ILE A 93 -18.34 10.19 -0.01
C ILE A 93 -18.66 9.69 1.39
N LYS A 94 -19.71 8.91 1.56
CA LYS A 94 -20.08 8.32 2.86
C LYS A 94 -19.01 7.40 3.44
N LEU A 95 -18.31 6.65 2.60
CA LEU A 95 -17.16 5.85 3.02
C LEU A 95 -16.07 6.74 3.64
N LEU A 96 -15.76 7.87 2.99
CA LEU A 96 -14.76 8.83 3.48
C LEU A 96 -15.22 9.57 4.76
N GLU A 97 -16.53 9.77 4.91
CA GLU A 97 -17.15 10.37 6.10
C GLU A 97 -17.25 9.38 7.29
N GLY A 98 -16.95 8.08 7.09
CA GLY A 98 -17.07 7.05 8.13
C GLY A 98 -18.50 6.51 8.30
N ASP A 99 -19.45 6.88 7.44
CA ASP A 99 -20.80 6.26 7.39
C ASP A 99 -20.75 4.96 6.57
N TRP A 100 -20.12 3.95 7.16
CA TRP A 100 -19.88 2.65 6.51
C TRP A 100 -21.17 1.98 6.03
N LYS A 101 -22.20 1.97 6.88
CA LYS A 101 -23.51 1.36 6.57
C LYS A 101 -24.23 2.13 5.45
N GLY A 102 -24.15 3.43 5.47
CA GLY A 102 -24.70 4.28 4.42
C GLY A 102 -23.95 4.11 3.10
N ALA A 103 -22.63 3.99 3.14
CA ALA A 103 -21.77 3.74 1.99
C ALA A 103 -22.13 2.43 1.30
N GLU A 104 -22.12 1.33 2.03
CA GLU A 104 -22.48 0.00 1.54
C GLU A 104 -23.87 -0.01 0.87
N LYS A 105 -24.90 0.50 1.54
CA LYS A 105 -26.28 0.56 1.01
C LYS A 105 -26.37 1.40 -0.27
N LYS A 106 -25.57 2.46 -0.38
CA LYS A 106 -25.59 3.33 -1.56
C LYS A 106 -24.90 2.70 -2.77
N VAL A 107 -23.69 2.15 -2.60
CA VAL A 107 -22.93 1.58 -3.71
C VAL A 107 -23.54 0.30 -4.24
N THR A 108 -24.14 -0.53 -3.39
CA THR A 108 -24.74 -1.82 -3.80
C THR A 108 -26.07 -1.66 -4.51
N ARG A 109 -26.85 -0.61 -4.19
CA ARG A 109 -28.23 -0.43 -4.68
C ARG A 109 -28.38 -0.47 -6.19
N TRP A 110 -27.40 0.01 -6.93
CA TRP A 110 -27.41 0.10 -8.39
C TRP A 110 -26.14 -0.45 -9.03
N ALA A 111 -25.37 -1.25 -8.34
CA ALA A 111 -24.09 -1.80 -8.79
C ALA A 111 -24.21 -2.51 -10.16
N ASN A 112 -25.25 -3.35 -10.33
CA ASN A 112 -25.50 -4.09 -11.58
C ASN A 112 -25.83 -3.22 -12.80
N HIS A 113 -26.08 -1.94 -12.60
CA HIS A 113 -26.38 -0.98 -13.67
C HIS A 113 -25.26 0.05 -13.84
N HIS A 114 -24.17 -0.12 -13.11
CA HIS A 114 -22.99 0.73 -13.19
C HIS A 114 -22.09 0.29 -14.34
N ASP A 115 -21.43 1.22 -14.98
CA ASP A 115 -20.43 0.92 -16.01
C ASP A 115 -19.13 0.33 -15.45
N MET A 116 -18.91 0.45 -14.14
CA MET A 116 -17.80 -0.15 -13.40
C MET A 116 -18.32 -0.86 -12.14
N PRO A 117 -18.96 -2.02 -12.23
CA PRO A 117 -19.49 -2.76 -11.08
C PRO A 117 -18.38 -3.15 -10.10
N LEU A 118 -17.17 -3.44 -10.59
CA LEU A 118 -15.98 -3.72 -9.81
C LEU A 118 -15.76 -2.65 -8.72
N LEU A 119 -15.80 -1.37 -9.09
CA LEU A 119 -15.62 -0.27 -8.13
C LEU A 119 -16.68 -0.31 -7.03
N CYS A 120 -17.95 -0.55 -7.40
CA CYS A 120 -19.05 -0.61 -6.44
C CYS A 120 -18.84 -1.74 -5.42
N TYR A 121 -18.43 -2.92 -5.87
CA TYR A 121 -18.20 -4.07 -4.99
C TYR A 121 -16.95 -3.90 -4.12
N LEU A 122 -15.87 -3.31 -4.63
CA LEU A 122 -14.68 -3.02 -3.82
C LEU A 122 -14.98 -1.99 -2.71
N VAL A 123 -15.75 -0.94 -3.02
CA VAL A 123 -16.19 0.04 -2.02
C VAL A 123 -17.14 -0.59 -1.00
N ALA A 124 -18.05 -1.47 -1.44
CA ALA A 124 -18.95 -2.21 -0.55
C ALA A 124 -18.14 -3.15 0.37
N SER A 125 -17.17 -3.86 -0.17
CA SER A 125 -16.28 -4.72 0.61
C SER A 125 -15.52 -3.94 1.68
N GLN A 126 -14.97 -2.76 1.31
CA GLN A 126 -14.29 -1.92 2.29
C GLN A 126 -15.25 -1.42 3.38
N ALA A 127 -16.46 -0.99 3.00
CA ALA A 127 -17.46 -0.56 3.95
C ALA A 127 -17.91 -1.69 4.90
N ALA A 128 -18.06 -2.92 4.41
CA ALA A 128 -18.37 -4.10 5.22
C ALA A 128 -17.20 -4.47 6.15
N HIS A 129 -15.97 -4.35 5.66
CA HIS A 129 -14.75 -4.56 6.46
C HIS A 129 -14.71 -3.60 7.66
N GLU A 130 -14.91 -2.30 7.43
CA GLU A 130 -14.91 -1.29 8.50
C GLU A 130 -16.05 -1.48 9.53
N GLN A 131 -17.14 -2.14 9.12
CA GLN A 131 -18.23 -2.57 10.02
C GLN A 131 -17.90 -3.84 10.80
N GLY A 132 -16.80 -4.53 10.50
CA GLY A 132 -16.48 -5.86 11.05
C GLY A 132 -17.34 -6.99 10.49
N ASN A 133 -18.08 -6.76 9.40
CA ASN A 133 -18.95 -7.77 8.78
C ASN A 133 -18.17 -8.56 7.72
N THR A 134 -17.48 -9.60 8.18
CA THR A 134 -16.61 -10.44 7.33
C THR A 134 -17.40 -11.19 6.25
N ALA A 135 -18.61 -11.64 6.55
CA ALA A 135 -19.43 -12.39 5.58
C ALA A 135 -19.84 -11.53 4.37
N GLU A 136 -20.33 -10.32 4.60
CA GLU A 136 -20.67 -9.41 3.49
C GLU A 136 -19.42 -8.91 2.77
N ARG A 137 -18.32 -8.66 3.50
CA ARG A 137 -17.02 -8.33 2.89
C ARG A 137 -16.59 -9.38 1.87
N ASP A 138 -16.59 -10.65 2.28
CA ASP A 138 -16.13 -11.75 1.44
C ASP A 138 -17.05 -11.97 0.23
N LYS A 139 -18.35 -11.84 0.41
CA LYS A 139 -19.34 -11.87 -0.66
C LYS A 139 -19.09 -10.74 -1.70
N TYR A 140 -18.79 -9.51 -1.25
CA TYR A 140 -18.48 -8.42 -2.18
C TYR A 140 -17.14 -8.62 -2.88
N ILE A 141 -16.15 -9.20 -2.22
CA ILE A 141 -14.88 -9.61 -2.85
C ILE A 141 -15.12 -10.65 -3.94
N GLU A 142 -15.98 -11.63 -3.69
CA GLU A 142 -16.35 -12.63 -4.69
C GLU A 142 -17.06 -12.01 -5.89
N LEU A 143 -18.04 -11.13 -5.66
CA LEU A 143 -18.72 -10.40 -6.75
C LEU A 143 -17.76 -9.51 -7.54
N ALA A 144 -16.78 -8.92 -6.88
CA ALA A 144 -15.73 -8.14 -7.52
C ALA A 144 -14.82 -9.01 -8.39
N SER A 145 -14.46 -10.21 -7.92
CA SER A 145 -13.58 -11.15 -8.66
C SER A 145 -14.20 -11.70 -9.95
N GLN A 146 -15.53 -11.69 -10.04
CA GLN A 146 -16.27 -12.09 -11.24
C GLN A 146 -16.26 -11.02 -12.35
N GLN A 147 -15.72 -9.82 -12.09
CA GLN A 147 -15.65 -8.74 -13.08
C GLN A 147 -14.36 -8.86 -13.91
N ASP A 148 -14.43 -8.39 -15.16
CA ASP A 148 -13.27 -8.37 -16.04
C ASP A 148 -12.14 -7.51 -15.46
N ASP A 149 -10.89 -7.89 -15.70
CA ASP A 149 -9.66 -7.20 -15.26
C ASP A 149 -9.61 -6.89 -13.76
N SER A 150 -10.31 -7.67 -12.92
CA SER A 150 -10.50 -7.41 -11.49
C SER A 150 -9.34 -7.85 -10.61
N LEU A 151 -8.51 -8.81 -11.06
CA LEU A 151 -7.55 -9.55 -10.25
C LEU A 151 -6.66 -8.65 -9.39
N LEU A 152 -6.00 -7.66 -10.01
CA LEU A 152 -5.09 -6.77 -9.27
C LEU A 152 -5.82 -5.95 -8.20
N ALA A 153 -6.96 -5.36 -8.54
CA ALA A 153 -7.72 -4.51 -7.63
C ALA A 153 -8.34 -5.31 -6.47
N VAL A 154 -8.85 -6.50 -6.75
CA VAL A 154 -9.42 -7.42 -5.75
C VAL A 154 -8.35 -7.89 -4.78
N GLU A 155 -7.25 -8.43 -5.27
CA GLU A 155 -6.18 -8.96 -4.42
C GLU A 155 -5.47 -7.85 -3.62
N LEU A 156 -5.30 -6.64 -4.18
CA LEU A 156 -4.80 -5.49 -3.43
C LEU A 156 -5.76 -5.07 -2.30
N THR A 157 -7.07 -5.09 -2.56
CA THR A 157 -8.07 -4.75 -1.53
C THR A 157 -8.05 -5.80 -0.42
N LYS A 158 -8.01 -7.08 -0.79
CA LYS A 158 -7.93 -8.21 0.15
C LYS A 158 -6.65 -8.12 1.01
N ALA A 159 -5.49 -7.89 0.39
CA ALA A 159 -4.24 -7.73 1.13
C ALA A 159 -4.27 -6.54 2.11
N LYS A 160 -4.87 -5.40 1.72
CA LYS A 160 -5.05 -4.25 2.62
C LYS A 160 -5.93 -4.59 3.82
N GLN A 161 -7.04 -5.30 3.60
CA GLN A 161 -7.95 -5.74 4.66
C GLN A 161 -7.26 -6.73 5.60
N GLN A 162 -6.50 -7.70 5.08
CA GLN A 162 -5.71 -8.65 5.87
C GLN A 162 -4.65 -7.92 6.73
N ILE A 163 -3.97 -6.92 6.19
CA ILE A 163 -3.01 -6.11 6.95
C ILE A 163 -3.72 -5.32 8.07
N SER A 164 -4.89 -4.73 7.80
CA SER A 164 -5.63 -3.98 8.82
C SER A 164 -6.18 -4.88 9.95
N GLU A 165 -6.43 -6.16 9.64
CA GLU A 165 -6.76 -7.20 10.61
C GLU A 165 -5.53 -7.78 11.32
N SER A 166 -4.32 -7.27 11.02
CA SER A 166 -3.04 -7.80 11.52
C SER A 166 -2.77 -9.26 11.10
N ASN A 167 -3.46 -9.74 10.08
CA ASN A 167 -3.24 -11.07 9.50
C ASN A 167 -2.16 -10.98 8.40
N TYR A 168 -0.92 -10.81 8.86
CA TYR A 168 0.22 -10.55 7.97
C TYR A 168 0.64 -11.78 7.17
N GLU A 169 0.42 -12.99 7.69
CA GLU A 169 0.71 -14.25 6.98
C GLU A 169 -0.18 -14.38 5.73
N ALA A 170 -1.50 -14.20 5.88
CA ALA A 170 -2.41 -14.23 4.74
C ALA A 170 -2.13 -13.10 3.74
N ALA A 171 -1.78 -11.90 4.24
CA ALA A 171 -1.38 -10.78 3.39
C ALA A 171 -0.08 -11.09 2.61
N PHE A 172 0.87 -11.78 3.23
CA PHE A 172 2.10 -12.23 2.58
C PHE A 172 1.81 -13.17 1.41
N ASP A 173 0.95 -14.16 1.59
CA ASP A 173 0.58 -15.11 0.55
C ASP A 173 -0.09 -14.41 -0.63
N THR A 174 -1.06 -13.55 -0.35
CA THR A 174 -1.77 -12.75 -1.36
C THR A 174 -0.81 -11.85 -2.14
N LEU A 175 0.08 -11.13 -1.45
CA LEU A 175 1.03 -10.21 -2.06
C LEU A 175 2.17 -10.91 -2.80
N SER A 176 2.58 -12.10 -2.36
CA SER A 176 3.60 -12.90 -3.03
C SER A 176 3.13 -13.36 -4.41
N ASN A 177 1.86 -13.74 -4.53
CA ASN A 177 1.24 -14.07 -5.82
C ASN A 177 1.20 -12.83 -6.74
N LEU A 178 0.81 -11.65 -6.19
CA LEU A 178 0.80 -10.40 -6.95
C LEU A 178 2.20 -9.93 -7.35
N LYS A 179 3.22 -10.15 -6.54
CA LYS A 179 4.62 -9.83 -6.87
C LYS A 179 5.10 -10.56 -8.12
N GLY A 180 4.63 -11.80 -8.34
CA GLY A 180 4.94 -12.59 -9.53
C GLY A 180 4.38 -11.98 -10.81
N SER A 181 3.10 -11.58 -10.79
CA SER A 181 2.40 -11.01 -11.95
C SER A 181 2.64 -9.49 -12.14
N HIS A 182 2.84 -8.74 -11.04
CA HIS A 182 2.98 -7.27 -11.04
C HIS A 182 4.22 -6.81 -10.25
N PRO A 183 5.45 -7.17 -10.66
CA PRO A 183 6.68 -7.01 -9.88
C PRO A 183 7.10 -5.56 -9.61
N ASN A 184 6.58 -4.59 -10.36
CA ASN A 184 6.90 -3.17 -10.25
C ASN A 184 5.71 -2.30 -9.82
N ASN A 185 4.58 -2.92 -9.45
CA ASN A 185 3.42 -2.16 -8.98
C ASN A 185 3.73 -1.53 -7.62
N THR A 186 3.62 -0.20 -7.53
CA THR A 186 3.99 0.57 -6.33
C THR A 186 3.13 0.23 -5.11
N ALA A 187 1.85 -0.06 -5.30
CA ALA A 187 0.96 -0.47 -4.21
C ALA A 187 1.36 -1.84 -3.65
N VAL A 188 1.66 -2.82 -4.53
CA VAL A 188 2.13 -4.16 -4.13
C VAL A 188 3.45 -4.04 -3.36
N LEU A 189 4.42 -3.26 -3.89
CA LEU A 189 5.72 -3.07 -3.24
C LEU A 189 5.59 -2.40 -1.86
N GLY A 190 4.72 -1.39 -1.73
CA GLY A 190 4.46 -0.71 -0.46
C GLY A 190 3.84 -1.62 0.60
N LEU A 191 2.85 -2.43 0.21
CA LEU A 191 2.22 -3.40 1.11
C LEU A 191 3.19 -4.52 1.49
N LEU A 192 4.01 -5.04 0.54
CA LEU A 192 5.05 -6.02 0.83
C LEU A 192 6.07 -5.49 1.84
N LYS A 193 6.50 -4.22 1.71
CA LYS A 193 7.40 -3.59 2.71
C LYS A 193 6.78 -3.67 4.11
N ALA A 194 5.52 -3.26 4.25
CA ALA A 194 4.83 -3.27 5.54
C ALA A 194 4.70 -4.70 6.10
N THR A 195 4.30 -5.65 5.26
CA THR A 195 4.14 -7.06 5.64
C THR A 195 5.47 -7.70 6.04
N TYR A 196 6.55 -7.51 5.27
CA TYR A 196 7.88 -8.05 5.61
C TYR A 196 8.42 -7.47 6.91
N MET A 197 8.18 -6.18 7.18
CA MET A 197 8.59 -5.56 8.44
C MET A 197 7.86 -6.17 9.65
N GLN A 198 6.56 -6.43 9.53
CA GLN A 198 5.77 -7.00 10.63
C GLN A 198 6.10 -8.48 10.87
N LEU A 199 6.28 -9.24 9.80
CA LEU A 199 6.68 -10.65 9.87
C LEU A 199 8.19 -10.84 10.15
N LYS A 200 8.95 -9.75 10.26
CA LYS A 200 10.42 -9.76 10.45
C LYS A 200 11.15 -10.55 9.37
N LEU A 201 10.64 -10.56 8.16
CA LEU A 201 11.25 -11.20 7.00
C LEU A 201 12.37 -10.32 6.43
N TRP A 202 13.50 -10.26 7.14
CA TRP A 202 14.57 -9.30 6.88
C TRP A 202 15.28 -9.51 5.56
N GLN A 203 15.58 -10.77 5.20
CA GLN A 203 16.23 -11.06 3.92
C GLN A 203 15.37 -10.67 2.70
N PRO A 204 14.07 -11.06 2.62
CA PRO A 204 13.17 -10.58 1.58
C PRO A 204 13.01 -9.04 1.55
N LEU A 205 13.06 -8.39 2.72
CA LEU A 205 12.98 -6.93 2.83
C LEU A 205 14.22 -6.25 2.23
N LEU A 206 15.43 -6.76 2.51
CA LEU A 206 16.67 -6.28 1.92
C LEU A 206 16.69 -6.41 0.39
N GLU A 207 16.16 -7.51 -0.14
CA GLU A 207 16.02 -7.74 -1.59
C GLU A 207 14.96 -6.81 -2.24
N LEU A 208 13.95 -6.41 -1.46
CA LEU A 208 12.90 -5.50 -1.91
C LEU A 208 13.37 -4.04 -1.93
N THR A 209 14.24 -3.64 -1.02
CA THR A 209 14.63 -2.24 -0.79
C THR A 209 15.14 -1.51 -2.04
N PRO A 210 16.01 -2.10 -2.91
CA PRO A 210 16.44 -1.44 -4.14
C PRO A 210 15.28 -1.17 -5.12
N LYS A 211 14.26 -2.05 -5.15
CA LYS A 211 13.07 -1.87 -5.98
C LYS A 211 12.18 -0.74 -5.46
N LEU A 212 12.07 -0.62 -4.14
CA LEU A 212 11.33 0.48 -3.50
C LEU A 212 11.97 1.83 -3.82
N ALA A 213 13.30 1.94 -3.72
CA ALA A 213 14.05 3.13 -4.06
C ALA A 213 13.92 3.49 -5.56
N LYS A 214 14.07 2.51 -6.46
CA LYS A 214 13.90 2.72 -7.90
C LYS A 214 12.51 3.24 -8.26
N ASN A 215 11.48 2.81 -7.55
CA ASN A 215 10.10 3.25 -7.76
C ASN A 215 9.73 4.52 -6.95
N LYS A 216 10.72 5.20 -6.35
CA LYS A 216 10.55 6.43 -5.56
C LYS A 216 9.59 6.27 -4.35
N LEU A 217 9.51 5.07 -3.80
CA LEU A 217 8.73 4.77 -2.59
C LEU A 217 9.52 5.00 -1.30
N LEU A 218 10.81 5.28 -1.41
CA LEU A 218 11.72 5.61 -0.32
C LEU A 218 12.63 6.75 -0.75
N THR A 219 12.90 7.66 0.16
CA THR A 219 14.01 8.61 0.07
C THR A 219 15.34 7.89 0.31
N ALA A 220 16.47 8.55 0.03
CA ALA A 220 17.79 7.95 0.28
C ALA A 220 18.06 7.68 1.76
N ASP A 221 17.54 8.53 2.65
CA ASP A 221 17.68 8.37 4.10
C ASP A 221 16.78 7.25 4.62
N GLU A 222 15.50 7.20 4.21
CA GLU A 222 14.59 6.09 4.53
C GLU A 222 15.09 4.74 4.02
N GLN A 223 15.73 4.71 2.85
CA GLN A 223 16.35 3.50 2.32
C GLN A 223 17.48 3.03 3.25
N ARG A 224 18.34 3.96 3.66
CA ARG A 224 19.47 3.66 4.56
C ARG A 224 18.99 3.13 5.91
N GLU A 225 17.99 3.79 6.51
CA GLU A 225 17.40 3.36 7.77
C GLU A 225 16.76 1.97 7.66
N LEU A 226 16.02 1.72 6.58
CA LEU A 226 15.38 0.43 6.34
C LEU A 226 16.41 -0.68 6.15
N GLU A 227 17.48 -0.43 5.39
CA GLU A 227 18.58 -1.37 5.21
C GLU A 227 19.28 -1.66 6.54
N GLN A 228 19.59 -0.65 7.35
CA GLN A 228 20.18 -0.79 8.65
C GLN A 228 19.31 -1.63 9.59
N LYS A 229 18.03 -1.30 9.67
CA LYS A 229 17.06 -2.04 10.49
C LYS A 229 16.95 -3.50 10.06
N ALA A 230 16.87 -3.76 8.77
CA ALA A 230 16.76 -5.11 8.23
C ALA A 230 18.04 -5.91 8.45
N GLN A 231 19.22 -5.30 8.28
CA GLN A 231 20.50 -5.96 8.56
C GLN A 231 20.67 -6.30 10.04
N CYS A 232 20.29 -5.40 10.94
CA CYS A 232 20.33 -5.69 12.37
C CYS A 232 19.34 -6.80 12.76
N GLY A 233 18.14 -6.79 12.20
CA GLY A 233 17.15 -7.84 12.40
C GLY A 233 17.65 -9.20 11.91
N LEU A 234 18.30 -9.23 10.73
CA LEU A 234 18.89 -10.46 10.19
C LEU A 234 20.01 -11.01 11.11
N LEU A 235 20.89 -10.14 11.63
CA LEU A 235 21.90 -10.56 12.61
C LEU A 235 21.26 -11.13 13.88
N HIS A 236 20.17 -10.52 14.35
CA HIS A 236 19.43 -11.03 15.50
C HIS A 236 18.86 -12.43 15.24
N ASP A 237 18.21 -12.64 14.08
CA ASP A 237 17.62 -13.94 13.72
C ASP A 237 18.69 -15.04 13.55
N VAL A 238 19.79 -14.72 12.86
CA VAL A 238 20.92 -15.64 12.71
C VAL A 238 21.47 -16.02 14.08
N ALA A 239 21.62 -15.04 14.96
CA ALA A 239 22.10 -15.25 16.29
C ALA A 239 21.13 -16.07 17.17
N GLN A 240 19.81 -15.92 16.97
CA GLN A 240 18.79 -16.75 17.65
C GLN A 240 18.81 -18.20 17.18
N GLN A 241 18.96 -18.42 15.89
CA GLN A 241 18.87 -19.75 15.28
C GLN A 241 20.16 -20.54 15.36
N GLN A 242 21.32 -19.87 15.27
CA GLN A 242 22.64 -20.51 15.09
C GLN A 242 23.66 -20.15 16.20
N GLY A 243 23.24 -19.37 17.19
CA GLY A 243 24.13 -18.95 18.27
C GLY A 243 25.26 -18.00 17.87
N SER A 244 26.27 -17.87 18.69
CA SER A 244 27.43 -16.99 18.44
C SER A 244 28.28 -17.45 17.25
N GLU A 245 28.48 -18.75 17.07
CA GLU A 245 29.29 -19.30 15.97
C GLU A 245 28.66 -19.04 14.61
N GLY A 246 27.35 -19.29 14.49
CA GLY A 246 26.60 -18.98 13.25
C GLY A 246 26.58 -17.48 12.94
N LEU A 247 26.45 -16.65 13.99
CA LEU A 247 26.49 -15.19 13.86
C LEU A 247 27.88 -14.72 13.36
N ILE A 248 28.98 -15.24 13.89
CA ILE A 248 30.34 -14.92 13.44
C ILE A 248 30.57 -15.41 12.01
N SER A 249 30.12 -16.62 11.69
CA SER A 249 30.19 -17.15 10.32
C SER A 249 29.44 -16.25 9.32
N HIS A 250 28.22 -15.81 9.68
CA HIS A 250 27.45 -14.89 8.87
C HIS A 250 28.15 -13.52 8.71
N TRP A 251 28.67 -12.96 9.82
CA TRP A 251 29.44 -11.73 9.81
C TRP A 251 30.62 -11.80 8.85
N ASN A 252 31.35 -12.90 8.86
CA ASN A 252 32.53 -13.08 8.00
C ASN A 252 32.21 -13.08 6.51
N LYS A 253 30.98 -13.48 6.13
CA LYS A 253 30.48 -13.45 4.73
C LYS A 253 30.04 -12.06 4.25
N LEU A 254 29.84 -11.09 5.17
CA LEU A 254 29.44 -9.74 4.79
C LEU A 254 30.54 -9.02 4.03
N SER A 255 30.14 -8.13 3.13
CA SER A 255 31.07 -7.29 2.35
C SER A 255 31.84 -6.31 3.25
N ARG A 256 33.03 -5.90 2.81
CA ARG A 256 33.83 -4.91 3.52
C ARG A 256 33.06 -3.61 3.79
N LYS A 257 32.26 -3.16 2.85
CA LYS A 257 31.42 -1.95 2.97
C LYS A 257 30.40 -2.08 4.11
N GLN A 258 29.74 -3.24 4.23
CA GLN A 258 28.80 -3.50 5.31
C GLN A 258 29.49 -3.54 6.68
N LYS A 259 30.65 -4.19 6.78
CA LYS A 259 31.46 -4.25 8.00
C LYS A 259 32.02 -2.90 8.47
N GLN A 260 32.04 -1.88 7.60
CA GLN A 260 32.43 -0.51 7.93
C GLN A 260 31.26 0.34 8.47
N SER A 261 30.04 -0.14 8.41
CA SER A 261 28.89 0.56 9.00
C SER A 261 28.93 0.50 10.52
N SER A 262 29.14 1.64 11.18
CA SER A 262 29.17 1.73 12.66
C SER A 262 27.92 1.14 13.30
N HIS A 263 26.75 1.42 12.72
CA HIS A 263 25.48 0.88 13.21
C HIS A 263 25.43 -0.66 13.13
N LEU A 264 25.87 -1.24 12.01
CA LEU A 264 25.87 -2.68 11.84
C LEU A 264 26.88 -3.37 12.76
N VAL A 265 28.05 -2.77 12.97
CA VAL A 265 29.06 -3.22 13.94
C VAL A 265 28.47 -3.20 15.35
N SER A 266 27.79 -2.12 15.74
CA SER A 266 27.11 -2.01 17.04
C SER A 266 26.06 -3.09 17.23
N CYS A 267 25.21 -3.34 16.20
CA CYS A 267 24.23 -4.43 16.24
C CYS A 267 24.89 -5.80 16.42
N PHE A 268 25.97 -6.06 15.66
CA PHE A 268 26.69 -7.33 15.75
C PHE A 268 27.29 -7.55 17.14
N VAL A 269 27.96 -6.53 17.69
CA VAL A 269 28.54 -6.55 19.04
C VAL A 269 27.46 -6.81 20.11
N LYS A 270 26.32 -6.08 20.04
CA LYS A 270 25.20 -6.32 20.96
C LYS A 270 24.69 -7.77 20.93
N GLN A 271 24.65 -8.37 19.74
CA GLN A 271 24.24 -9.77 19.61
C GLN A 271 25.29 -10.74 20.17
N LEU A 272 26.60 -10.45 20.10
CA LEU A 272 27.67 -11.23 20.74
C LEU A 272 27.57 -11.13 22.26
N ILE A 273 27.41 -9.92 22.82
CA ILE A 273 27.25 -9.69 24.25
C ILE A 273 26.03 -10.46 24.80
N ALA A 274 24.90 -10.35 24.12
CA ALA A 274 23.68 -11.08 24.54
C ALA A 274 23.85 -12.60 24.57
N ARG A 275 24.87 -13.15 23.90
CA ARG A 275 25.21 -14.57 23.86
C ARG A 275 26.46 -14.92 24.66
N LYS A 276 26.98 -13.98 25.49
CA LYS A 276 28.15 -14.14 26.32
C LYS A 276 29.43 -14.47 25.53
N ALA A 277 29.46 -14.01 24.26
CA ALA A 277 30.67 -14.11 23.44
C ALA A 277 31.50 -12.81 23.57
N ASP A 278 31.88 -12.51 24.84
CA ASP A 278 32.44 -11.21 25.22
C ASP A 278 33.85 -11.00 24.68
N ALA A 279 34.66 -12.07 24.55
CA ALA A 279 36.00 -12.01 23.99
C ALA A 279 36.00 -11.65 22.51
N GLU A 280 35.10 -12.26 21.75
CA GLU A 280 34.87 -11.95 20.32
C GLU A 280 34.30 -10.54 20.17
N ALA A 281 33.32 -10.15 21.01
CA ALA A 281 32.77 -8.80 21.02
C ALA A 281 33.86 -7.74 21.26
N PHE A 282 34.74 -7.97 22.24
CA PHE A 282 35.87 -7.08 22.51
C PHE A 282 36.83 -6.98 21.32
N THR A 283 37.14 -8.09 20.67
CA THR A 283 38.01 -8.13 19.48
C THR A 283 37.41 -7.26 18.36
N VAL A 284 36.10 -7.40 18.08
CA VAL A 284 35.40 -6.61 17.06
C VAL A 284 35.40 -5.12 17.41
N ILE A 285 35.13 -4.78 18.69
CA ILE A 285 35.19 -3.38 19.14
C ILE A 285 36.58 -2.80 18.90
N LYS A 286 37.63 -3.50 19.39
CA LYS A 286 39.01 -3.06 19.26
C LYS A 286 39.43 -2.81 17.80
N GLU A 287 39.01 -3.65 16.88
CA GLU A 287 39.30 -3.51 15.45
C GLU A 287 38.58 -2.36 14.76
N ASN A 288 37.40 -2.01 15.25
CA ASN A 288 36.52 -1.06 14.58
C ASN A 288 36.47 0.32 15.24
N ILE A 289 36.80 0.43 16.53
CA ILE A 289 36.70 1.69 17.28
C ILE A 289 37.59 2.80 16.70
N ALA A 290 38.72 2.45 16.08
CA ALA A 290 39.62 3.39 15.44
C ALA A 290 39.23 3.71 13.97
N LYS A 291 38.35 2.92 13.38
CA LYS A 291 37.97 3.00 11.97
C LYS A 291 36.60 3.65 11.76
N THR A 292 35.77 3.60 12.78
CA THR A 292 34.43 4.17 12.77
C THR A 292 34.41 5.38 13.70
N ASP A 293 33.97 6.54 13.19
CA ASP A 293 33.79 7.75 14.02
C ASP A 293 32.60 7.64 14.97
N SER A 294 32.20 6.41 15.31
CA SER A 294 31.05 6.15 16.16
C SER A 294 31.45 5.94 17.59
N ASN A 295 31.00 6.85 18.44
CA ASN A 295 31.19 6.75 19.88
C ASN A 295 30.31 5.67 20.54
N GLU A 296 29.34 5.09 19.80
CA GLU A 296 28.44 4.04 20.36
C GLU A 296 29.20 2.79 20.83
N LEU A 297 30.31 2.43 20.21
CA LEU A 297 31.08 1.25 20.57
C LEU A 297 31.73 1.39 21.96
N TYR A 298 32.07 2.60 22.38
CA TYR A 298 32.59 2.82 23.73
C TYR A 298 31.57 2.48 24.83
N MET A 299 30.27 2.78 24.55
CA MET A 299 29.18 2.49 25.48
C MET A 299 28.90 1.00 25.68
N LEU A 300 29.33 0.15 24.74
CA LEU A 300 29.17 -1.30 24.85
C LEU A 300 30.28 -1.97 25.63
N LEU A 301 31.43 -1.31 25.84
CA LEU A 301 32.56 -1.88 26.58
C LEU A 301 32.23 -2.27 28.05
N PRO A 302 31.51 -1.43 28.80
CA PRO A 302 31.10 -1.80 30.16
C PRO A 302 30.13 -2.97 30.25
N GLU A 303 29.43 -3.30 29.15
CA GLU A 303 28.52 -4.45 29.11
C GLU A 303 29.25 -5.81 29.00
N LEU A 304 30.56 -5.77 28.64
CA LEU A 304 31.37 -6.97 28.49
C LEU A 304 31.72 -7.57 29.86
N ASN A 305 31.58 -8.89 29.96
CA ASN A 305 32.01 -9.66 31.14
C ASN A 305 33.32 -10.37 30.84
N LEU A 306 34.42 -9.59 30.80
CA LEU A 306 35.76 -10.13 30.57
C LEU A 306 36.42 -10.51 31.87
N ALA A 307 37.24 -11.58 31.86
CA ALA A 307 37.99 -12.00 33.01
C ALA A 307 39.10 -10.99 33.43
N ASP A 308 39.65 -10.28 32.44
CA ASP A 308 40.59 -9.17 32.63
C ASP A 308 40.09 -7.91 31.91
N HIS A 309 39.82 -6.86 32.68
CA HIS A 309 39.37 -5.55 32.15
C HIS A 309 40.52 -4.61 31.82
N HIS A 310 41.76 -4.91 32.21
CA HIS A 310 42.90 -4.02 32.00
C HIS A 310 43.12 -3.62 30.53
N PRO A 311 43.03 -4.54 29.55
CA PRO A 311 43.14 -4.15 28.15
C PRO A 311 42.09 -3.12 27.68
N VAL A 312 40.88 -3.19 28.27
CA VAL A 312 39.78 -2.24 27.95
C VAL A 312 40.09 -0.89 28.56
N VAL A 313 40.53 -0.82 29.80
CA VAL A 313 40.90 0.42 30.49
C VAL A 313 42.01 1.13 29.72
N VAL A 314 43.10 0.43 29.37
CA VAL A 314 44.20 1.01 28.55
C VAL A 314 43.74 1.51 27.21
N MET A 315 42.77 0.82 26.56
CA MET A 315 42.21 1.27 25.30
C MET A 315 41.40 2.55 25.48
N LEU A 316 40.58 2.68 26.51
CA LEU A 316 39.80 3.86 26.84
C LEU A 316 40.68 5.06 27.19
N GLU A 317 41.72 4.85 28.03
CA GLU A 317 42.72 5.89 28.36
C GLU A 317 43.40 6.44 27.11
N ARG A 318 43.80 5.57 26.17
CA ARG A 318 44.37 5.97 24.89
C ARG A 318 43.38 6.77 24.04
N ALA A 319 42.12 6.37 24.04
CA ALA A 319 41.07 7.09 23.30
C ALA A 319 40.86 8.50 23.87
N ILE A 320 40.81 8.63 25.19
CA ILE A 320 40.67 9.92 25.89
C ILE A 320 41.91 10.80 25.67
N ASN A 321 43.14 10.22 25.72
CA ASN A 321 44.33 10.95 25.43
C ASN A 321 44.41 11.49 23.98
N LYS A 322 43.76 10.80 23.02
CA LYS A 322 43.65 11.23 21.63
C LYS A 322 42.58 12.31 21.48
N ASP A 323 41.45 12.14 22.14
CA ASP A 323 40.29 13.06 22.13
C ASP A 323 39.68 13.16 23.53
N ASN A 324 40.07 14.22 24.24
CA ASN A 324 39.57 14.48 25.60
C ASN A 324 38.09 14.93 25.64
N ASN A 325 37.50 15.19 24.47
CA ASN A 325 36.07 15.55 24.38
C ASN A 325 35.18 14.33 24.04
N ASN A 326 35.70 13.12 24.13
CA ASN A 326 34.90 11.91 23.93
C ASN A 326 34.12 11.55 25.20
N ALA A 327 32.88 12.03 25.29
CA ALA A 327 32.01 11.81 26.45
C ALA A 327 31.74 10.31 26.72
N GLU A 328 31.59 9.51 25.67
CA GLU A 328 31.30 8.10 25.75
C GLU A 328 32.49 7.31 26.30
N ALA A 329 33.72 7.66 25.89
CA ALA A 329 34.92 7.05 26.41
C ALA A 329 35.13 7.38 27.91
N HIS A 330 34.86 8.65 28.29
CA HIS A 330 34.90 9.04 29.70
C HIS A 330 33.83 8.31 30.51
N SER A 331 32.60 8.18 30.06
CA SER A 331 31.52 7.47 30.73
C SER A 331 31.87 5.97 30.88
N ALA A 332 32.37 5.34 29.81
CA ALA A 332 32.79 3.94 29.86
C ALA A 332 33.94 3.69 30.86
N LEU A 333 34.97 4.52 30.84
CA LEU A 333 36.11 4.40 31.75
C LEU A 333 35.68 4.59 33.21
N ALA A 334 34.81 5.58 33.46
CA ALA A 334 34.28 5.80 34.80
C ALA A 334 33.52 4.57 35.36
N GLN A 335 32.76 3.87 34.52
CA GLN A 335 32.08 2.64 34.94
C GLN A 335 33.06 1.51 35.30
N PHE A 336 34.21 1.39 34.63
CA PHE A 336 35.27 0.43 35.05
C PHE A 336 35.88 0.85 36.37
N TYR A 337 36.18 2.13 36.62
CA TYR A 337 36.68 2.62 37.88
C TYR A 337 35.68 2.41 39.02
N LEU A 338 34.36 2.55 38.78
CA LEU A 338 33.36 2.15 39.79
C LEU A 338 33.47 0.70 40.19
N ARG A 339 33.64 -0.22 39.25
CA ARG A 339 33.78 -1.64 39.50
C ARG A 339 35.08 -1.95 40.32
N GLU A 340 36.14 -1.19 40.05
CA GLU A 340 37.41 -1.27 40.78
C GLU A 340 37.39 -0.52 42.11
N GLN A 341 36.23 0.07 42.51
CA GLN A 341 36.06 0.86 43.72
C GLN A 341 36.96 2.11 43.79
N LYS A 342 37.39 2.60 42.63
CA LYS A 342 38.15 3.85 42.48
C LYS A 342 37.17 5.02 42.32
N TRP A 343 36.54 5.40 43.44
CA TRP A 343 35.38 6.32 43.42
C TRP A 343 35.74 7.73 42.95
N ALA A 344 36.90 8.25 43.33
CA ALA A 344 37.33 9.59 42.99
C ALA A 344 37.64 9.73 41.49
N GLU A 345 38.33 8.73 40.92
CA GLU A 345 38.60 8.66 39.49
C GLU A 345 37.31 8.51 38.66
N ALA A 346 36.41 7.65 39.13
CA ALA A 346 35.10 7.47 38.53
C ALA A 346 34.32 8.81 38.49
N GLN A 347 34.26 9.51 39.65
CA GLN A 347 33.63 10.83 39.74
C GLN A 347 34.21 11.79 38.71
N SER A 348 35.55 11.97 38.63
CA SER A 348 36.22 12.86 37.73
C SER A 348 35.84 12.61 36.27
N HIS A 349 35.77 11.34 35.86
CA HIS A 349 35.43 10.99 34.49
C HIS A 349 33.91 11.14 34.18
N PHE A 350 33.01 10.82 35.13
CA PHE A 350 31.58 11.12 34.94
C PHE A 350 31.31 12.61 34.86
N GLU A 351 31.95 13.43 35.68
CA GLU A 351 31.82 14.89 35.62
C GLU A 351 32.24 15.45 34.24
N LYS A 352 33.35 14.94 33.67
CA LYS A 352 33.81 15.27 32.34
C LYS A 352 32.81 14.82 31.26
N ALA A 353 32.30 13.59 31.34
CA ALA A 353 31.30 13.09 30.42
C ALA A 353 30.03 13.92 30.44
N LEU A 354 29.56 14.27 31.66
CA LEU A 354 28.35 15.06 31.86
C LEU A 354 28.50 16.54 31.49
N ALA A 355 29.72 17.08 31.52
CA ALA A 355 30.03 18.41 31.00
C ALA A 355 29.90 18.48 29.46
N LEU A 356 30.13 17.36 28.77
CA LEU A 356 30.06 17.27 27.31
C LEU A 356 28.65 16.90 26.81
N ARG A 357 27.95 16.03 27.56
CA ARG A 357 26.59 15.61 27.23
C ARG A 357 25.79 15.25 28.49
N SER A 358 24.50 15.53 28.48
CA SER A 358 23.60 15.09 29.55
C SER A 358 23.15 13.65 29.33
N ASN A 359 23.34 12.77 30.31
CA ASN A 359 22.90 11.38 30.27
C ASN A 359 22.40 10.94 31.65
N VAL A 360 21.17 10.41 31.71
CA VAL A 360 20.50 10.02 32.95
C VAL A 360 21.28 8.91 33.69
N SER A 361 21.79 7.93 32.95
CA SER A 361 22.57 6.82 33.55
C SER A 361 23.88 7.29 34.16
N ASP A 362 24.57 8.23 33.47
CA ASP A 362 25.83 8.79 33.99
C ASP A 362 25.60 9.62 35.28
N TYR A 363 24.49 10.35 35.38
CA TYR A 363 24.09 11.02 36.63
C TYR A 363 23.82 10.00 37.74
N GLY A 364 23.16 8.87 37.45
CA GLY A 364 22.94 7.80 38.41
C GLY A 364 24.25 7.23 38.93
N TYR A 365 25.15 6.82 38.04
CA TYR A 365 26.48 6.30 38.41
C TYR A 365 27.34 7.31 39.18
N LEU A 366 27.27 8.61 38.81
CA LEU A 366 27.95 9.68 39.52
C LEU A 366 27.41 9.80 40.97
N SER A 367 26.09 9.74 41.12
CA SER A 367 25.45 9.78 42.43
C SER A 367 25.96 8.60 43.33
N ASP A 368 25.99 7.38 42.75
CA ASP A 368 26.51 6.21 43.45
C ASP A 368 27.98 6.40 43.87
N ALA A 369 28.83 6.93 42.97
CA ALA A 369 30.21 7.22 43.25
C ALA A 369 30.39 8.22 44.41
N LEU A 370 29.55 9.26 44.45
CA LEU A 370 29.58 10.28 45.51
C LEU A 370 29.07 9.74 46.82
N GLU A 371 28.03 8.90 46.84
CA GLU A 371 27.55 8.22 48.06
C GLU A 371 28.62 7.34 48.68
N LYS A 372 29.36 6.56 47.87
CA LYS A 372 30.48 5.72 48.34
C LYS A 372 31.63 6.53 48.92
N GLN A 373 31.76 7.81 48.54
CA GLN A 373 32.73 8.73 49.12
C GLN A 373 32.17 9.50 50.33
N ASN A 374 30.97 9.19 50.83
CA ASN A 374 30.23 9.90 51.89
C ASN A 374 29.87 11.34 51.54
N LEU A 375 29.81 11.71 50.25
CA LEU A 375 29.44 13.04 49.77
C LEU A 375 27.93 13.13 49.50
N THR A 376 27.08 12.83 50.50
CA THR A 376 25.65 12.64 50.37
C THR A 376 24.91 13.87 49.82
N LYS A 377 25.31 15.09 50.17
CA LYS A 377 24.69 16.31 49.66
C LYS A 377 24.89 16.48 48.13
N ALA A 378 26.11 16.23 47.66
CA ALA A 378 26.43 16.29 46.24
C ALA A 378 25.69 15.18 45.46
N ALA A 379 25.62 13.94 46.00
CA ALA A 379 24.84 12.87 45.45
C ALA A 379 23.39 13.20 45.25
N HIS A 380 22.74 13.80 46.23
CA HIS A 380 21.35 14.26 46.13
C HIS A 380 21.15 15.34 45.04
N GLU A 381 22.07 16.31 44.93
CA GLU A 381 22.02 17.32 43.87
C GLU A 381 22.13 16.69 42.47
N VAL A 382 23.02 15.74 42.31
CA VAL A 382 23.20 15.02 41.04
C VAL A 382 21.99 14.17 40.71
N SER A 383 21.41 13.45 41.67
CA SER A 383 20.16 12.69 41.49
C SER A 383 18.98 13.59 41.07
N ARG A 384 18.87 14.80 41.64
CA ARG A 384 17.84 15.77 41.22
C ARG A 384 18.01 16.19 39.75
N LYS A 385 19.26 16.36 39.28
CA LYS A 385 19.53 16.67 37.86
C LYS A 385 19.10 15.52 36.96
N ALA A 386 19.34 14.28 37.37
CA ALA A 386 18.87 13.09 36.63
C ALA A 386 17.35 13.07 36.51
N LEU A 387 16.64 13.32 37.63
CA LEU A 387 15.17 13.35 37.64
C LEU A 387 14.58 14.47 36.79
N ALA A 388 15.22 15.64 36.76
CA ALA A 388 14.80 16.74 35.89
C ALA A 388 14.89 16.43 34.39
N LEU A 389 15.75 15.50 33.98
CA LEU A 389 15.86 15.05 32.59
C LEU A 389 14.80 14.01 32.21
N VAL A 390 14.23 13.31 33.20
CA VAL A 390 13.22 12.24 32.98
C VAL A 390 11.80 12.82 32.98
N GLN A 391 11.57 13.89 33.71
CA GLN A 391 10.24 14.54 33.74
C GLN A 391 10.05 15.36 32.45
N PRO A 392 9.05 15.03 31.62
CA PRO A 392 8.69 15.90 30.51
C PRO A 392 8.20 17.24 31.06
N ALA A 393 8.70 18.32 30.45
CA ALA A 393 8.28 19.68 30.74
C ALA A 393 6.80 19.91 30.40
#